data_cc221c3689bc4c0436f7f81b1f2aa80a
#
_entry.id   cc221c3689bc4c0436f7f81b1f2aa80a
#
_cell.length_a   1.000
_cell.length_b   1.000
_cell.length_c   1.000
_cell.angle_alpha   90.00
_cell.angle_beta   90.00
_cell.angle_gamma   90.00
#
_symmetry.space_group_name_H-M   'P 1'
#
loop_
_entity.id
_entity.type
_entity.pdbx_description
1 polymer ?
#
loop_
_entity_poly.entity_id
_entity_poly.type
_entity_poly.pdbx_seq_one_letter_code
_entity_poly.pdbx_strand_id
1 'polypeptide(L)'
;MVMAKAEKKSVSHHRYPQVIKQTPRGTAIANIALFRFLNRDLFGNLDNLYRTVIQTSGPLVLHFHVLHSYWLNLADIVTFCEKVKAQKPDVTLVWTLHDHWSVTGRCAFTDGCEGWKSGCQKCPTLSNYPPVRVDRAHQLIDGKRQRFRDMLRLGCQFISPSQHVAEAFNSVYGAGRCQIINNGIDLATEAILAQLSPVPLNPGKPRIAIVAHDLRYDGKTDQRLVHDMMALGEKIELHTFGKFSPFTGQNVVNHGFETDKRKLMSALNEMDALVFSSRVDNYPLILCEALSIGVPVIATHSEAAQEVLAKSGGQTFAATDVLRLAQRRKPEIAQAVFGTTLDAFRMRSRVAYSGQQMLEEYVSFYQNL
;
A
#
# COMPACT_ATOMS: atom_id res chain seq x y z
N MET A 1 -6.73 -15.22 15.14
CA MET A 1 -6.37 -16.20 14.08
C MET A 1 -6.16 -15.47 12.76
N VAL A 2 -5.09 -15.74 12.03
CA VAL A 2 -4.82 -15.13 10.73
C VAL A 2 -4.81 -16.20 9.66
N MET A 3 -5.47 -15.94 8.55
CA MET A 3 -5.40 -16.78 7.36
C MET A 3 -4.56 -16.13 6.30
N ALA A 4 -3.72 -16.90 5.65
CA ALA A 4 -2.83 -16.41 4.63
C ALA A 4 -2.74 -17.36 3.42
N LYS A 5 -2.47 -16.76 2.25
CA LYS A 5 -2.01 -17.47 1.07
C LYS A 5 -0.69 -18.19 1.39
N ALA A 6 -0.50 -19.41 0.90
CA ALA A 6 0.74 -20.15 1.09
C ALA A 6 1.86 -19.53 0.24
N GLU A 7 2.62 -18.63 0.81
CA GLU A 7 3.85 -18.08 0.22
C GLU A 7 5.11 -18.64 0.89
N LYS A 8 6.22 -18.64 0.13
CA LYS A 8 7.46 -19.32 0.53
C LYS A 8 8.09 -18.81 1.83
N LYS A 9 7.82 -17.57 2.28
CA LYS A 9 8.52 -16.93 3.41
C LYS A 9 7.74 -15.85 4.18
N SER A 10 6.46 -15.58 3.90
CA SER A 10 5.86 -14.29 4.25
C SER A 10 5.10 -14.21 5.57
N VAL A 11 4.83 -15.32 6.25
CA VAL A 11 4.12 -15.25 7.52
C VAL A 11 4.98 -15.83 8.62
N SER A 12 5.52 -14.95 9.44
CA SER A 12 6.22 -15.32 10.66
C SER A 12 5.20 -15.85 11.68
N HIS A 13 5.28 -17.14 11.99
CA HIS A 13 4.47 -17.76 13.06
C HIS A 13 4.68 -17.10 14.42
N HIS A 14 5.77 -16.32 14.59
CA HIS A 14 6.06 -15.59 15.83
C HIS A 14 5.21 -14.32 16.02
N ARG A 15 4.63 -13.77 14.94
CA ARG A 15 3.78 -12.55 15.02
C ARG A 15 2.31 -12.86 15.33
N TYR A 16 1.83 -14.05 14.95
CA TYR A 16 0.42 -14.40 15.07
C TYR A 16 0.26 -15.78 15.71
N PRO A 17 -0.53 -15.92 16.77
CA PRO A 17 -0.65 -17.16 17.52
C PRO A 17 -1.23 -18.33 16.72
N GLN A 18 -1.98 -18.03 15.64
CA GLN A 18 -2.56 -19.05 14.78
C GLN A 18 -2.60 -18.56 13.34
N VAL A 19 -1.79 -19.19 12.48
CA VAL A 19 -1.80 -18.94 11.03
C VAL A 19 -2.23 -20.20 10.29
N ILE A 20 -3.34 -20.12 9.57
CA ILE A 20 -3.87 -21.23 8.75
C ILE A 20 -3.59 -20.93 7.28
N LYS A 21 -2.80 -21.79 6.65
CA LYS A 21 -2.55 -21.73 5.19
C LYS A 21 -3.71 -22.38 4.45
N GLN A 22 -4.43 -21.59 3.64
CA GLN A 22 -5.64 -22.05 2.96
C GLN A 22 -5.38 -22.58 1.55
N THR A 23 -4.36 -22.09 0.87
CA THR A 23 -4.17 -22.41 -0.56
C THR A 23 -2.90 -23.23 -0.76
N PRO A 24 -2.99 -24.48 -1.26
CA PRO A 24 -1.82 -25.23 -1.69
C PRO A 24 -1.04 -24.48 -2.79
N ARG A 25 0.28 -24.67 -2.84
CA ARG A 25 1.15 -23.98 -3.81
C ARG A 25 0.73 -24.22 -5.26
N GLY A 26 0.31 -25.44 -5.60
CA GLY A 26 -0.16 -25.79 -6.93
C GLY A 26 -1.40 -25.01 -7.37
N THR A 27 -2.33 -24.76 -6.45
CA THR A 27 -3.54 -23.97 -6.70
C THR A 27 -3.20 -22.51 -7.04
N ALA A 28 -2.26 -21.92 -6.32
CA ALA A 28 -1.84 -20.55 -6.58
C ALA A 28 -1.18 -20.40 -7.96
N ILE A 29 -0.34 -21.37 -8.38
CA ILE A 29 0.29 -21.39 -9.70
C ILE A 29 -0.77 -21.53 -10.81
N ALA A 30 -1.73 -22.43 -10.62
CA ALA A 30 -2.84 -22.62 -11.57
C ALA A 30 -3.68 -21.34 -11.69
N ASN A 31 -4.01 -20.67 -10.57
CA ASN A 31 -4.73 -19.41 -10.59
C ASN A 31 -3.93 -18.31 -11.32
N ILE A 32 -2.61 -18.19 -11.10
CA ILE A 32 -1.75 -17.22 -11.84
C ILE A 32 -1.82 -17.47 -13.35
N ALA A 33 -1.71 -18.72 -13.77
CA ALA A 33 -1.76 -19.07 -15.19
C ALA A 33 -3.13 -18.76 -15.82
N LEU A 34 -4.20 -19.17 -15.16
CA LEU A 34 -5.57 -18.99 -15.66
C LEU A 34 -6.05 -17.54 -15.55
N PHE A 35 -5.65 -16.81 -14.53
CA PHE A 35 -6.03 -15.40 -14.37
C PHE A 35 -5.62 -14.54 -15.56
N ARG A 36 -4.49 -14.85 -16.19
CA ARG A 36 -4.01 -14.11 -17.40
C ARG A 36 -4.99 -14.14 -18.56
N PHE A 37 -5.86 -15.17 -18.62
CA PHE A 37 -6.83 -15.34 -19.71
C PHE A 37 -8.27 -15.14 -19.26
N LEU A 38 -8.60 -15.45 -18.00
CA LEU A 38 -9.96 -15.43 -17.47
C LEU A 38 -10.24 -14.19 -16.59
N ASN A 39 -9.21 -13.47 -16.17
CA ASN A 39 -9.26 -12.30 -15.28
C ASN A 39 -9.96 -12.58 -13.92
N ARG A 40 -9.99 -13.83 -13.49
CA ARG A 40 -10.57 -14.25 -12.21
C ARG A 40 -9.84 -15.48 -11.65
N ASP A 41 -9.87 -15.61 -10.34
CA ASP A 41 -9.41 -16.79 -9.64
C ASP A 41 -10.49 -17.90 -9.71
N LEU A 42 -10.11 -19.14 -10.01
CA LEU A 42 -11.03 -20.26 -10.14
C LEU A 42 -10.96 -21.22 -8.96
N PHE A 43 -9.80 -21.32 -8.33
CA PHE A 43 -9.54 -22.29 -7.28
C PHE A 43 -9.35 -21.57 -5.95
N GLY A 44 -10.13 -21.97 -4.97
CA GLY A 44 -10.04 -21.56 -3.59
C GLY A 44 -10.84 -22.53 -2.74
N ASN A 45 -10.50 -22.68 -1.47
CA ASN A 45 -11.25 -23.48 -0.54
C ASN A 45 -11.36 -22.73 0.79
N LEU A 46 -12.59 -22.53 1.25
CA LEU A 46 -12.91 -21.84 2.50
C LEU A 46 -13.49 -22.81 3.57
N ASP A 47 -13.55 -24.13 3.29
CA ASP A 47 -14.20 -25.10 4.19
C ASP A 47 -13.53 -25.18 5.56
N ASN A 48 -12.20 -25.17 5.60
CA ASN A 48 -11.47 -25.18 6.87
C ASN A 48 -11.73 -23.91 7.66
N LEU A 49 -11.77 -22.75 6.99
CA LEU A 49 -12.13 -21.50 7.64
C LEU A 49 -13.56 -21.56 8.17
N TYR A 50 -14.50 -22.03 7.35
CA TYR A 50 -15.90 -22.17 7.74
C TYR A 50 -16.04 -23.00 9.01
N ARG A 51 -15.44 -24.21 9.05
CA ARG A 51 -15.46 -25.07 10.23
C ARG A 51 -14.90 -24.38 11.46
N THR A 52 -13.76 -23.70 11.32
CA THR A 52 -13.13 -22.98 12.42
C THR A 52 -14.01 -21.83 12.93
N VAL A 53 -14.59 -21.05 12.03
CA VAL A 53 -15.48 -19.94 12.37
C VAL A 53 -16.72 -20.44 13.10
N ILE A 54 -17.36 -21.50 12.62
CA ILE A 54 -18.57 -22.06 13.26
C ILE A 54 -18.28 -22.62 14.65
N GLN A 55 -17.11 -23.21 14.87
CA GLN A 55 -16.69 -23.78 16.14
C GLN A 55 -16.21 -22.72 17.14
N THR A 56 -15.90 -21.51 16.72
CA THR A 56 -15.46 -20.43 17.61
C THR A 56 -16.63 -19.93 18.44
N SER A 57 -16.50 -19.88 19.77
CA SER A 57 -17.50 -19.33 20.69
C SER A 57 -17.28 -17.84 20.93
N GLY A 58 -18.36 -17.13 21.31
CA GLY A 58 -18.34 -15.70 21.65
C GLY A 58 -18.37 -14.76 20.45
N PRO A 59 -18.23 -13.43 20.70
CA PRO A 59 -18.21 -12.41 19.66
C PRO A 59 -17.10 -12.65 18.65
N LEU A 60 -17.39 -12.49 17.37
CA LEU A 60 -16.46 -12.79 16.30
C LEU A 60 -16.48 -11.70 15.23
N VAL A 61 -15.31 -11.19 14.90
CA VAL A 61 -15.08 -10.30 13.77
C VAL A 61 -14.30 -11.06 12.70
N LEU A 62 -14.85 -11.10 11.49
CA LEU A 62 -14.14 -11.58 10.30
C LEU A 62 -13.64 -10.37 9.53
N HIS A 63 -12.35 -10.08 9.66
CA HIS A 63 -11.72 -8.96 8.99
C HIS A 63 -10.92 -9.41 7.76
N PHE A 64 -11.35 -8.96 6.59
CA PHE A 64 -10.77 -9.31 5.30
C PHE A 64 -9.76 -8.28 4.83
N HIS A 65 -8.63 -8.76 4.28
CA HIS A 65 -7.59 -7.97 3.64
C HIS A 65 -7.15 -8.66 2.36
N VAL A 66 -7.01 -7.93 1.25
CA VAL A 66 -6.42 -8.39 -0.03
C VAL A 66 -6.80 -9.83 -0.40
N LEU A 67 -8.09 -10.11 -0.58
CA LEU A 67 -8.60 -11.45 -0.92
C LEU A 67 -8.49 -11.80 -2.40
N HIS A 68 -8.12 -10.84 -3.25
CA HIS A 68 -7.86 -11.02 -4.67
C HIS A 68 -6.41 -11.46 -4.95
N SER A 69 -6.06 -11.58 -6.23
CA SER A 69 -4.70 -11.86 -6.70
C SER A 69 -4.25 -13.32 -6.46
N TYR A 70 -4.91 -14.20 -7.18
CA TYR A 70 -4.50 -15.58 -7.41
C TYR A 70 -4.79 -16.58 -6.28
N TRP A 71 -5.77 -16.33 -5.41
CA TRP A 71 -6.06 -17.28 -4.37
C TRP A 71 -7.53 -17.50 -3.98
N LEU A 72 -8.40 -16.53 -4.06
CA LEU A 72 -9.82 -16.66 -3.74
C LEU A 72 -10.71 -16.01 -4.79
N ASN A 73 -11.85 -16.65 -5.07
CA ASN A 73 -12.89 -16.12 -5.92
C ASN A 73 -13.86 -15.29 -5.08
N LEU A 74 -14.24 -14.11 -5.55
CA LEU A 74 -15.15 -13.23 -4.82
C LEU A 74 -16.55 -13.84 -4.59
N ALA A 75 -17.04 -14.66 -5.52
CA ALA A 75 -18.32 -15.35 -5.35
C ALA A 75 -18.28 -16.36 -4.19
N ASP A 76 -17.16 -17.09 -4.05
CA ASP A 76 -16.97 -18.04 -2.96
C ASP A 76 -16.87 -17.34 -1.60
N ILE A 77 -16.26 -16.14 -1.56
CA ILE A 77 -16.19 -15.29 -0.36
C ILE A 77 -17.60 -14.86 0.07
N VAL A 78 -18.42 -14.37 -0.86
CA VAL A 78 -19.81 -13.98 -0.57
C VAL A 78 -20.60 -15.17 -0.05
N THR A 79 -20.57 -16.32 -0.76
CA THR A 79 -21.26 -17.55 -0.32
C THR A 79 -20.80 -18.03 1.05
N PHE A 80 -19.50 -17.93 1.34
CA PHE A 80 -18.95 -18.21 2.66
C PHE A 80 -19.55 -17.29 3.73
N CYS A 81 -19.60 -15.97 3.48
CA CYS A 81 -20.17 -15.00 4.41
C CYS A 81 -21.68 -15.24 4.64
N GLU A 82 -22.44 -15.59 3.58
CA GLU A 82 -23.85 -15.95 3.68
C GLU A 82 -24.05 -17.17 4.60
N LYS A 83 -23.27 -18.25 4.38
CA LYS A 83 -23.31 -19.44 5.22
C LYS A 83 -22.95 -19.16 6.67
N VAL A 84 -21.93 -18.33 6.89
CA VAL A 84 -21.51 -17.94 8.25
C VAL A 84 -22.60 -17.15 8.93
N LYS A 85 -23.16 -16.13 8.26
CA LYS A 85 -24.26 -15.31 8.82
C LYS A 85 -25.51 -16.12 9.12
N ALA A 86 -25.83 -17.13 8.33
CA ALA A 86 -26.96 -18.04 8.58
C ALA A 86 -26.79 -18.86 9.86
N GLN A 87 -25.56 -19.24 10.24
CA GLN A 87 -25.26 -20.03 11.43
C GLN A 87 -24.87 -19.17 12.64
N LYS A 88 -24.31 -17.99 12.41
CA LYS A 88 -23.85 -17.01 13.40
C LYS A 88 -24.31 -15.60 12.98
N PRO A 89 -25.56 -15.23 13.23
CA PRO A 89 -26.11 -13.91 12.84
C PRO A 89 -25.30 -12.73 13.39
N ASP A 90 -24.74 -12.89 14.60
CA ASP A 90 -23.99 -11.85 15.32
C ASP A 90 -22.53 -11.69 14.86
N VAL A 91 -22.06 -12.50 13.88
CA VAL A 91 -20.72 -12.28 13.34
C VAL A 91 -20.63 -10.93 12.65
N THR A 92 -19.59 -10.17 12.97
CA THR A 92 -19.31 -8.90 12.29
C THR A 92 -18.37 -9.14 11.11
N LEU A 93 -18.71 -8.57 9.96
CA LEU A 93 -17.88 -8.62 8.75
C LEU A 93 -17.23 -7.26 8.53
N VAL A 94 -15.91 -7.24 8.36
CA VAL A 94 -15.12 -6.04 8.07
C VAL A 94 -14.22 -6.32 6.88
N TRP A 95 -14.04 -5.35 5.99
CA TRP A 95 -13.13 -5.47 4.84
C TRP A 95 -12.30 -4.20 4.67
N THR A 96 -10.98 -4.31 4.82
CA THR A 96 -10.07 -3.21 4.48
C THR A 96 -9.71 -3.27 2.99
N LEU A 97 -10.01 -2.19 2.29
CA LEU A 97 -9.72 -1.98 0.87
C LEU A 97 -8.34 -1.36 0.73
N HIS A 98 -7.34 -2.17 0.37
CA HIS A 98 -5.97 -1.71 0.19
C HIS A 98 -5.69 -1.15 -1.21
N ASP A 99 -6.66 -1.22 -2.12
CA ASP A 99 -6.51 -0.80 -3.52
C ASP A 99 -7.86 -0.60 -4.22
N HIS A 100 -7.84 -0.21 -5.50
CA HIS A 100 -9.01 0.06 -6.31
C HIS A 100 -9.71 -1.20 -6.87
N TRP A 101 -9.25 -2.40 -6.54
CA TRP A 101 -9.80 -3.63 -7.11
C TRP A 101 -11.32 -3.77 -6.93
N SER A 102 -11.86 -3.29 -5.83
CA SER A 102 -13.30 -3.33 -5.52
C SER A 102 -14.17 -2.58 -6.54
N VAL A 103 -13.64 -1.55 -7.19
CA VAL A 103 -14.40 -0.67 -8.11
C VAL A 103 -14.05 -0.89 -9.58
N THR A 104 -12.87 -1.47 -9.88
CA THR A 104 -12.38 -1.70 -11.23
C THR A 104 -12.81 -3.07 -11.78
N GLY A 105 -12.72 -3.29 -13.08
CA GLY A 105 -12.94 -4.61 -13.68
C GLY A 105 -11.91 -5.64 -13.21
N ARG A 106 -10.62 -5.26 -13.09
CA ARG A 106 -9.53 -6.14 -12.66
C ARG A 106 -8.38 -5.47 -11.89
N CYS A 107 -8.08 -4.20 -12.20
CA CYS A 107 -6.87 -3.53 -11.73
C CYS A 107 -6.88 -3.30 -10.22
N ALA A 108 -5.73 -3.49 -9.57
CA ALA A 108 -5.48 -3.03 -8.21
C ALA A 108 -5.16 -1.52 -8.17
N PHE A 109 -4.56 -0.99 -9.26
CA PHE A 109 -4.22 0.43 -9.40
C PHE A 109 -4.77 0.96 -10.71
N THR A 110 -5.35 2.14 -10.69
CA THR A 110 -5.93 2.78 -11.88
C THR A 110 -4.87 3.41 -12.78
N ASP A 111 -3.76 3.88 -12.22
CA ASP A 111 -2.67 4.59 -12.93
C ASP A 111 -3.21 5.68 -13.87
N GLY A 112 -4.12 6.51 -13.34
CA GLY A 112 -4.80 7.57 -14.08
C GLY A 112 -5.96 7.12 -15.00
N CYS A 113 -6.22 5.80 -15.10
CA CYS A 113 -7.35 5.32 -15.90
C CYS A 113 -8.70 5.57 -15.18
N GLU A 114 -9.61 6.25 -15.85
CA GLU A 114 -10.99 6.48 -15.40
C GLU A 114 -12.02 5.53 -16.01
N GLY A 115 -11.59 4.61 -16.87
CA GLY A 115 -12.49 3.68 -17.57
C GLY A 115 -13.38 2.83 -16.65
N TRP A 116 -12.98 2.64 -15.39
CA TRP A 116 -13.80 1.95 -14.39
C TRP A 116 -15.09 2.71 -14.05
N LYS A 117 -15.11 4.03 -14.16
CA LYS A 117 -16.34 4.84 -13.95
C LYS A 117 -17.41 4.52 -14.99
N SER A 118 -17.03 4.18 -16.22
CA SER A 118 -17.91 3.84 -17.35
C SER A 118 -17.96 2.34 -17.70
N GLY A 119 -17.52 1.45 -16.79
CA GLY A 119 -17.66 0.00 -16.97
C GLY A 119 -16.49 -0.70 -17.64
N CYS A 120 -15.28 -0.12 -17.66
CA CYS A 120 -14.05 -0.74 -18.18
C CYS A 120 -14.17 -1.24 -19.63
N GLN A 121 -14.73 -0.45 -20.54
CA GLN A 121 -15.05 -0.88 -21.92
C GLN A 121 -13.81 -1.38 -22.70
N LYS A 122 -12.68 -0.68 -22.60
CA LYS A 122 -11.39 -1.07 -23.19
C LYS A 122 -10.27 -0.74 -22.21
N CYS A 123 -9.52 -1.75 -21.81
CA CYS A 123 -8.43 -1.58 -20.87
C CYS A 123 -7.17 -1.02 -21.56
N PRO A 124 -6.66 0.16 -21.17
CA PRO A 124 -5.45 0.73 -21.77
C PRO A 124 -4.16 0.06 -21.27
N THR A 125 -4.22 -0.69 -20.16
CA THR A 125 -3.02 -1.12 -19.42
C THR A 125 -3.12 -2.59 -18.99
N LEU A 126 -3.12 -3.53 -19.97
CA LEU A 126 -3.21 -4.98 -19.69
C LEU A 126 -2.03 -5.50 -18.85
N SER A 127 -0.90 -4.82 -18.89
CA SER A 127 0.31 -5.13 -18.12
C SER A 127 0.23 -4.71 -16.65
N ASN A 128 -0.65 -3.78 -16.28
CA ASN A 128 -0.79 -3.34 -14.88
C ASN A 128 -1.32 -4.48 -13.99
N TYR A 129 -0.91 -4.45 -12.73
CA TYR A 129 -1.21 -5.51 -11.77
C TYR A 129 -2.71 -5.61 -11.44
N PRO A 130 -3.26 -6.83 -11.41
CA PRO A 130 -2.68 -8.09 -11.88
C PRO A 130 -2.66 -8.16 -13.43
N PRO A 131 -1.51 -8.53 -14.05
CA PRO A 131 -1.37 -8.51 -15.50
C PRO A 131 -2.20 -9.60 -16.18
N VAL A 132 -2.78 -9.27 -17.34
CA VAL A 132 -3.59 -10.18 -18.14
C VAL A 132 -3.17 -10.16 -19.62
N ARG A 133 -3.55 -11.21 -20.37
CA ARG A 133 -3.35 -11.30 -21.82
C ARG A 133 -4.61 -11.01 -22.63
N VAL A 134 -5.77 -11.20 -21.99
CA VAL A 134 -7.08 -10.99 -22.62
C VAL A 134 -7.85 -9.98 -21.79
N ASP A 135 -8.39 -8.94 -22.41
CA ASP A 135 -9.25 -7.98 -21.74
C ASP A 135 -10.65 -8.55 -21.56
N ARG A 136 -11.03 -8.80 -20.31
CA ARG A 136 -12.38 -9.22 -19.87
C ARG A 136 -12.95 -8.29 -18.81
N ALA A 137 -12.30 -7.14 -18.59
CA ALA A 137 -12.64 -6.24 -17.50
C ALA A 137 -14.10 -5.79 -17.56
N HIS A 138 -14.60 -5.43 -18.75
CA HIS A 138 -15.98 -5.00 -18.98
C HIS A 138 -17.01 -6.10 -18.73
N GLN A 139 -16.66 -7.38 -18.98
CA GLN A 139 -17.55 -8.52 -18.76
C GLN A 139 -17.68 -8.88 -17.28
N LEU A 140 -16.68 -8.51 -16.47
CA LEU A 140 -16.58 -8.92 -15.07
C LEU A 140 -16.97 -7.83 -14.07
N ILE A 141 -16.94 -6.56 -14.48
CA ILE A 141 -17.09 -5.43 -13.55
C ILE A 141 -18.46 -5.42 -12.86
N ASP A 142 -19.54 -5.67 -13.61
CA ASP A 142 -20.90 -5.60 -13.06
C ASP A 142 -21.16 -6.76 -12.08
N GLY A 143 -20.69 -7.98 -12.43
CA GLY A 143 -20.76 -9.11 -11.53
C GLY A 143 -19.96 -8.88 -10.24
N LYS A 144 -18.75 -8.27 -10.34
CA LYS A 144 -17.96 -7.89 -9.18
C LYS A 144 -18.69 -6.85 -8.32
N ARG A 145 -19.19 -5.80 -8.94
CA ARG A 145 -19.94 -4.75 -8.23
C ARG A 145 -21.18 -5.32 -7.52
N GLN A 146 -21.86 -6.28 -8.15
CA GLN A 146 -22.97 -6.95 -7.50
C GLN A 146 -22.52 -7.70 -6.24
N ARG A 147 -21.40 -8.42 -6.27
CA ARG A 147 -20.86 -9.13 -5.10
C ARG A 147 -20.49 -8.19 -3.94
N PHE A 148 -19.95 -7.01 -4.22
CA PHE A 148 -19.71 -6.00 -3.18
C PHE A 148 -21.03 -5.44 -2.61
N ARG A 149 -22.08 -5.29 -3.44
CA ARG A 149 -23.43 -4.95 -2.94
C ARG A 149 -24.02 -6.07 -2.06
N ASP A 150 -23.75 -7.33 -2.41
CA ASP A 150 -24.16 -8.48 -1.58
C ASP A 150 -23.45 -8.43 -0.22
N MET A 151 -22.12 -8.15 -0.18
CA MET A 151 -21.41 -7.94 1.08
C MET A 151 -21.99 -6.78 1.92
N LEU A 152 -22.31 -5.66 1.29
CA LEU A 152 -23.00 -4.55 1.98
C LEU A 152 -24.35 -4.97 2.56
N ARG A 153 -25.15 -5.77 1.84
CA ARG A 153 -26.43 -6.31 2.35
C ARG A 153 -26.23 -7.28 3.52
N LEU A 154 -25.12 -8.01 3.57
CA LEU A 154 -24.73 -8.84 4.69
C LEU A 154 -24.22 -8.04 5.90
N GLY A 155 -24.19 -6.70 5.82
CA GLY A 155 -23.73 -5.82 6.88
C GLY A 155 -22.21 -5.68 6.97
N CYS A 156 -21.47 -6.01 5.90
CA CYS A 156 -20.01 -5.83 5.88
C CYS A 156 -19.66 -4.35 5.96
N GLN A 157 -18.82 -4.00 6.93
CA GLN A 157 -18.23 -2.67 7.08
C GLN A 157 -16.96 -2.56 6.25
N PHE A 158 -16.85 -1.50 5.46
CA PHE A 158 -15.68 -1.27 4.62
C PHE A 158 -14.80 -0.16 5.18
N ILE A 159 -13.49 -0.40 5.18
CA ILE A 159 -12.46 0.54 5.61
C ILE A 159 -11.46 0.71 4.47
N SER A 160 -10.89 1.91 4.34
CA SER A 160 -9.75 2.16 3.47
C SER A 160 -8.63 2.88 4.23
N PRO A 161 -7.35 2.55 3.98
CA PRO A 161 -6.23 3.32 4.52
C PRO A 161 -6.05 4.67 3.83
N SER A 162 -6.77 4.94 2.73
CA SER A 162 -6.65 6.18 1.97
C SER A 162 -7.99 6.78 1.57
N GLN A 163 -8.03 8.10 1.53
CA GLN A 163 -9.21 8.85 1.14
C GLN A 163 -9.62 8.57 -0.30
N HIS A 164 -8.67 8.60 -1.26
CA HIS A 164 -8.99 8.43 -2.67
C HIS A 164 -9.55 7.02 -3.00
N VAL A 165 -9.13 5.95 -2.30
CA VAL A 165 -9.73 4.61 -2.44
C VAL A 165 -11.12 4.57 -1.80
N ALA A 166 -11.32 5.20 -0.63
CA ALA A 166 -12.63 5.31 0.01
C ALA A 166 -13.62 6.10 -0.85
N GLU A 167 -13.19 7.22 -1.44
CA GLU A 167 -14.00 8.03 -2.34
C GLU A 167 -14.38 7.27 -3.61
N ALA A 168 -13.42 6.54 -4.22
CA ALA A 168 -13.71 5.67 -5.35
C ALA A 168 -14.76 4.61 -5.01
N PHE A 169 -14.65 3.95 -3.84
CA PHE A 169 -15.65 2.99 -3.36
C PHE A 169 -17.02 3.66 -3.14
N ASN A 170 -17.04 4.77 -2.43
CA ASN A 170 -18.26 5.51 -2.12
C ASN A 170 -18.96 6.02 -3.38
N SER A 171 -18.23 6.38 -4.44
CA SER A 171 -18.80 6.81 -5.72
C SER A 171 -19.57 5.70 -6.44
N VAL A 172 -19.21 4.43 -6.21
CA VAL A 172 -19.85 3.26 -6.84
C VAL A 172 -20.95 2.66 -5.97
N TYR A 173 -20.79 2.67 -4.65
CA TYR A 173 -21.66 1.93 -3.73
C TYR A 173 -22.50 2.81 -2.81
N GLY A 174 -22.32 4.10 -2.85
CA GLY A 174 -23.06 5.11 -2.07
C GLY A 174 -22.20 5.80 -1.02
N ALA A 175 -22.49 7.05 -0.74
CA ALA A 175 -21.75 7.86 0.21
C ALA A 175 -21.72 7.23 1.62
N GLY A 176 -20.58 7.34 2.30
CA GLY A 176 -20.38 6.85 3.67
C GLY A 176 -20.30 5.33 3.81
N ARG A 177 -20.17 4.57 2.71
CA ARG A 177 -20.06 3.10 2.74
C ARG A 177 -18.66 2.59 3.07
N CYS A 178 -17.63 3.43 2.94
CA CYS A 178 -16.26 3.12 3.31
C CYS A 178 -15.75 4.21 4.25
N GLN A 179 -15.28 3.79 5.42
CA GLN A 179 -14.63 4.64 6.42
C GLN A 179 -13.13 4.71 6.16
N ILE A 180 -12.47 5.76 6.67
CA ILE A 180 -11.03 5.93 6.54
C ILE A 180 -10.39 5.64 7.89
N ILE A 181 -9.46 4.66 7.91
CA ILE A 181 -8.50 4.44 8.99
C ILE A 181 -7.13 4.35 8.32
N ASN A 182 -6.36 5.42 8.41
CA ASN A 182 -5.07 5.49 7.72
C ASN A 182 -4.06 4.48 8.30
N ASN A 183 -3.17 3.97 7.44
CA ASN A 183 -2.07 3.16 7.92
C ASN A 183 -1.11 3.98 8.79
N GLY A 184 -0.72 3.41 9.94
CA GLY A 184 0.44 3.83 10.71
C GLY A 184 1.65 2.92 10.42
N ILE A 185 2.83 3.32 10.86
CA ILE A 185 4.00 2.46 10.88
C ILE A 185 3.81 1.35 11.93
N ASP A 186 4.29 0.12 11.66
CA ASP A 186 4.12 -0.97 12.64
C ASP A 186 4.92 -0.72 13.92
N LEU A 187 4.42 -1.24 15.06
CA LEU A 187 5.02 -1.00 16.38
C LEU A 187 6.49 -1.46 16.46
N ALA A 188 6.88 -2.50 15.72
CA ALA A 188 8.27 -2.93 15.70
C ALA A 188 9.16 -1.90 14.97
N THR A 189 8.65 -1.30 13.92
CA THR A 189 9.32 -0.18 13.24
C THR A 189 9.35 1.06 14.15
N GLU A 190 8.28 1.41 14.85
CA GLU A 190 8.29 2.51 15.84
C GLU A 190 9.39 2.30 16.90
N ALA A 191 9.51 1.09 17.44
CA ALA A 191 10.55 0.75 18.40
C ALA A 191 11.98 0.90 17.84
N ILE A 192 12.18 0.61 16.54
CA ILE A 192 13.44 0.87 15.86
C ILE A 192 13.69 2.39 15.75
N LEU A 193 12.69 3.14 15.29
CA LEU A 193 12.81 4.59 15.08
C LEU A 193 13.08 5.33 16.39
N ALA A 194 12.50 4.89 17.50
CA ALA A 194 12.75 5.45 18.83
C ALA A 194 14.21 5.33 19.28
N GLN A 195 14.95 4.36 18.76
CA GLN A 195 16.36 4.11 19.07
C GLN A 195 17.33 4.81 18.09
N LEU A 196 16.83 5.37 16.99
CA LEU A 196 17.67 6.09 16.03
C LEU A 196 17.95 7.50 16.53
N SER A 197 19.23 7.81 16.72
CA SER A 197 19.67 9.18 16.99
C SER A 197 19.63 10.03 15.72
N PRO A 198 19.36 11.34 15.84
CA PRO A 198 19.52 12.25 14.71
C PRO A 198 20.96 12.19 14.17
N VAL A 199 21.09 12.00 12.87
CA VAL A 199 22.40 12.02 12.22
C VAL A 199 22.79 13.48 11.93
N PRO A 200 24.05 13.88 12.18
CA PRO A 200 24.55 15.18 11.78
C PRO A 200 24.35 15.43 10.30
N LEU A 201 24.12 16.68 9.93
CA LEU A 201 23.98 17.05 8.51
C LEU A 201 25.26 16.67 7.75
N ASN A 202 25.09 15.99 6.63
CA ASN A 202 26.20 15.64 5.77
C ASN A 202 26.89 16.92 5.23
N PRO A 203 28.21 17.15 5.42
CA PRO A 203 28.89 18.32 4.87
C PRO A 203 29.11 18.25 3.35
N GLY A 204 29.03 17.02 2.79
CA GLY A 204 29.21 16.76 1.35
C GLY A 204 28.01 17.14 0.49
N LYS A 205 27.83 16.46 -0.62
CA LYS A 205 26.68 16.60 -1.54
C LYS A 205 25.39 16.17 -0.85
N PRO A 206 24.20 16.69 -1.22
CA PRO A 206 22.94 16.14 -0.78
C PRO A 206 22.82 14.67 -1.13
N ARG A 207 22.43 13.83 -0.16
CA ARG A 207 22.15 12.41 -0.33
C ARG A 207 20.65 12.19 -0.53
N ILE A 208 20.27 11.69 -1.67
CA ILE A 208 18.88 11.53 -2.07
C ILE A 208 18.53 10.06 -2.20
N ALA A 209 17.55 9.59 -1.43
CA ALA A 209 17.08 8.21 -1.49
C ALA A 209 15.97 8.03 -2.52
N ILE A 210 15.98 6.87 -3.19
CA ILE A 210 14.84 6.29 -3.92
C ILE A 210 14.63 4.87 -3.41
N VAL A 211 13.39 4.54 -3.01
CA VAL A 211 13.06 3.23 -2.44
C VAL A 211 11.87 2.63 -3.18
N ALA A 212 12.07 1.44 -3.77
CA ALA A 212 10.98 0.66 -4.36
C ALA A 212 11.31 -0.84 -4.32
N HIS A 213 10.29 -1.71 -4.31
CA HIS A 213 10.52 -3.16 -4.32
C HIS A 213 11.24 -3.63 -5.59
N ASP A 214 10.81 -3.14 -6.76
CA ASP A 214 11.45 -3.34 -8.06
C ASP A 214 11.66 -1.97 -8.71
N LEU A 215 12.91 -1.55 -8.83
CA LEU A 215 13.30 -0.24 -9.34
C LEU A 215 13.11 -0.10 -10.87
N ARG A 216 12.84 -1.20 -11.59
CA ARG A 216 12.52 -1.17 -13.03
C ARG A 216 11.07 -0.85 -13.32
N TYR A 217 10.17 -1.00 -12.33
CA TYR A 217 8.76 -0.80 -12.54
C TYR A 217 8.41 0.68 -12.56
N ASP A 218 8.17 1.23 -13.76
CA ASP A 218 7.93 2.64 -13.99
C ASP A 218 6.72 3.22 -13.22
N GLY A 219 5.72 2.39 -12.93
CA GLY A 219 4.61 2.79 -12.06
C GLY A 219 5.01 3.13 -10.62
N LYS A 220 6.10 2.52 -10.11
CA LYS A 220 6.63 2.76 -8.75
C LYS A 220 7.82 3.73 -8.73
N THR A 221 8.55 3.82 -9.83
CA THR A 221 9.76 4.64 -9.95
C THR A 221 9.78 5.27 -11.32
N ASP A 222 9.56 6.57 -11.40
CA ASP A 222 9.62 7.30 -12.67
C ASP A 222 11.07 7.24 -13.22
N GLN A 223 11.26 6.39 -14.24
CA GLN A 223 12.57 6.14 -14.81
C GLN A 223 13.21 7.41 -15.40
N ARG A 224 12.39 8.29 -16.01
CA ARG A 224 12.86 9.53 -16.58
C ARG A 224 13.36 10.49 -15.52
N LEU A 225 12.58 10.68 -14.46
CA LEU A 225 12.99 11.54 -13.32
C LEU A 225 14.31 11.05 -12.71
N VAL A 226 14.48 9.73 -12.54
CA VAL A 226 15.72 9.18 -11.98
C VAL A 226 16.91 9.44 -12.92
N HIS A 227 16.77 9.28 -14.24
CA HIS A 227 17.82 9.62 -15.18
C HIS A 227 18.17 11.12 -15.17
N ASP A 228 17.15 11.99 -15.06
CA ASP A 228 17.37 13.43 -14.92
C ASP A 228 18.12 13.77 -13.62
N MET A 229 17.82 13.04 -12.51
CA MET A 229 18.57 13.17 -11.25
C MET A 229 20.03 12.67 -11.39
N MET A 230 20.27 11.57 -12.09
CA MET A 230 21.60 11.08 -12.38
C MET A 230 22.42 12.11 -13.19
N ALA A 231 21.76 12.80 -14.13
CA ALA A 231 22.39 13.86 -14.94
C ALA A 231 22.81 15.10 -14.12
N LEU A 232 22.34 15.24 -12.87
CA LEU A 232 22.84 16.29 -11.95
C LEU A 232 24.31 16.06 -11.54
N GLY A 233 24.85 14.85 -11.72
CA GLY A 233 26.25 14.51 -11.52
C GLY A 233 26.75 14.86 -10.12
N GLU A 234 27.79 15.71 -10.06
CA GLU A 234 28.44 16.11 -8.81
C GLU A 234 27.56 16.93 -7.83
N LYS A 235 26.35 17.35 -8.23
CA LYS A 235 25.46 18.15 -7.39
C LYS A 235 24.73 17.33 -6.32
N ILE A 236 24.55 16.02 -6.52
CA ILE A 236 23.88 15.11 -5.60
C ILE A 236 24.54 13.76 -5.55
N GLU A 237 24.28 12.99 -4.50
CA GLU A 237 24.57 11.57 -4.40
C GLU A 237 23.23 10.81 -4.34
N LEU A 238 22.97 9.94 -5.31
CA LEU A 238 21.70 9.22 -5.45
C LEU A 238 21.85 7.82 -4.86
N HIS A 239 21.06 7.52 -3.82
CA HIS A 239 21.02 6.23 -3.14
C HIS A 239 19.77 5.45 -3.52
N THR A 240 19.91 4.27 -4.10
CA THR A 240 18.77 3.44 -4.51
C THR A 240 18.65 2.19 -3.63
N PHE A 241 17.44 1.92 -3.15
CA PHE A 241 17.08 0.78 -2.31
C PHE A 241 15.98 -0.03 -3.01
N GLY A 242 16.30 -1.23 -3.44
CA GLY A 242 15.33 -2.09 -4.12
C GLY A 242 15.98 -3.17 -4.96
N LYS A 243 15.15 -4.04 -5.53
CA LYS A 243 15.60 -5.07 -6.47
C LYS A 243 15.83 -4.48 -7.86
N PHE A 244 16.78 -5.08 -8.57
CA PHE A 244 16.96 -4.86 -10.00
C PHE A 244 17.16 -3.38 -10.39
N SER A 245 17.97 -2.64 -9.62
CA SER A 245 18.29 -1.26 -9.99
C SER A 245 18.92 -1.20 -11.39
N PRO A 246 18.32 -0.47 -12.33
CA PRO A 246 18.91 -0.23 -13.65
C PRO A 246 19.86 0.98 -13.63
N PHE A 247 19.95 1.68 -12.50
CA PHE A 247 20.66 2.94 -12.38
C PHE A 247 22.11 2.72 -12.00
N THR A 248 23.04 3.19 -12.83
CA THR A 248 24.48 3.10 -12.62
C THR A 248 25.17 4.40 -13.01
N GLY A 249 26.09 4.91 -12.20
CA GLY A 249 26.78 6.17 -12.46
C GLY A 249 27.72 6.53 -11.31
N GLN A 250 28.60 7.53 -11.53
CA GLN A 250 29.56 7.96 -10.50
C GLN A 250 28.91 8.56 -9.27
N ASN A 251 27.70 9.13 -9.41
CA ASN A 251 26.92 9.70 -8.33
C ASN A 251 25.80 8.78 -7.83
N VAL A 252 25.82 7.48 -8.18
CA VAL A 252 24.78 6.49 -7.81
C VAL A 252 25.37 5.44 -6.87
N VAL A 253 24.74 5.25 -5.72
CA VAL A 253 25.03 4.20 -4.75
C VAL A 253 23.86 3.23 -4.69
N ASN A 254 24.09 1.99 -5.14
CA ASN A 254 23.06 0.94 -5.11
C ASN A 254 23.19 0.10 -3.84
N HIS A 255 22.21 0.15 -2.95
CA HIS A 255 22.15 -0.64 -1.72
C HIS A 255 21.51 -2.02 -1.90
N GLY A 256 20.86 -2.25 -3.04
CA GLY A 256 20.09 -3.47 -3.26
C GLY A 256 18.80 -3.54 -2.43
N PHE A 257 18.25 -4.73 -2.29
CA PHE A 257 17.01 -4.95 -1.53
C PHE A 257 17.34 -5.35 -0.09
N GLU A 258 17.23 -4.39 0.81
CA GLU A 258 17.44 -4.63 2.24
C GLU A 258 16.19 -5.23 2.90
N THR A 259 16.35 -6.36 3.58
CA THR A 259 15.30 -7.05 4.32
C THR A 259 15.30 -6.75 5.81
N ASP A 260 16.40 -6.28 6.34
CA ASP A 260 16.53 -5.84 7.72
C ASP A 260 16.00 -4.41 7.84
N LYS A 261 14.87 -4.28 8.51
CA LYS A 261 14.20 -2.98 8.69
C LYS A 261 15.06 -1.96 9.41
N ARG A 262 15.83 -2.38 10.41
CA ARG A 262 16.74 -1.48 11.16
C ARG A 262 17.84 -0.93 10.25
N LYS A 263 18.45 -1.77 9.41
CA LYS A 263 19.47 -1.33 8.46
C LYS A 263 18.91 -0.35 7.44
N LEU A 264 17.72 -0.64 6.89
CA LEU A 264 17.06 0.26 5.96
C LEU A 264 16.77 1.62 6.61
N MET A 265 16.17 1.63 7.80
CA MET A 265 15.84 2.86 8.52
C MET A 265 17.08 3.65 8.91
N SER A 266 18.17 2.97 9.33
CA SER A 266 19.44 3.63 9.64
C SER A 266 20.05 4.28 8.40
N ALA A 267 20.06 3.59 7.26
CA ALA A 267 20.56 4.15 6.01
C ALA A 267 19.70 5.33 5.53
N LEU A 268 18.37 5.24 5.62
CA LEU A 268 17.49 6.35 5.27
C LEU A 268 17.69 7.57 6.18
N ASN A 269 17.99 7.38 7.46
CA ASN A 269 18.23 8.48 8.40
C ASN A 269 19.42 9.37 8.00
N GLU A 270 20.39 8.81 7.25
CA GLU A 270 21.54 9.53 6.71
C GLU A 270 21.23 10.38 5.47
N MET A 271 20.06 10.21 4.88
CA MET A 271 19.67 10.92 3.65
C MET A 271 19.18 12.33 3.92
N ASP A 272 19.42 13.22 2.99
CA ASP A 272 18.88 14.59 3.02
C ASP A 272 17.40 14.62 2.64
N ALA A 273 16.98 13.73 1.73
CA ALA A 273 15.57 13.53 1.38
C ALA A 273 15.32 12.13 0.79
N LEU A 274 14.05 11.71 0.85
CA LEU A 274 13.49 10.65 0.02
C LEU A 274 12.77 11.29 -1.17
N VAL A 275 13.11 10.90 -2.39
CA VAL A 275 12.32 11.24 -3.59
C VAL A 275 11.33 10.12 -3.86
N PHE A 276 10.07 10.49 -4.01
CA PHE A 276 8.97 9.58 -4.26
C PHE A 276 8.24 9.95 -5.56
N SER A 277 8.23 9.03 -6.53
CA SER A 277 7.66 9.25 -7.86
C SER A 277 6.65 8.17 -8.25
N SER A 278 6.13 7.41 -7.30
CA SER A 278 5.14 6.36 -7.57
C SER A 278 3.78 6.95 -7.94
N ARG A 279 3.20 6.43 -9.04
CA ARG A 279 1.84 6.74 -9.50
C ARG A 279 0.81 5.69 -9.08
N VAL A 280 1.26 4.58 -8.50
CA VAL A 280 0.42 3.39 -8.27
C VAL A 280 0.41 2.95 -6.80
N ASP A 281 0.62 3.85 -5.88
CA ASP A 281 0.44 3.61 -4.45
C ASP A 281 -0.93 4.06 -3.97
N ASN A 282 -1.43 3.42 -2.92
CA ASN A 282 -2.69 3.82 -2.27
C ASN A 282 -2.43 4.54 -0.94
N TYR A 283 -1.53 4.02 -0.11
CA TYR A 283 -1.04 4.67 1.10
C TYR A 283 0.39 4.19 1.39
N PRO A 284 1.40 4.85 0.81
CA PRO A 284 2.78 4.35 0.80
C PRO A 284 3.46 4.44 2.17
N LEU A 285 3.65 3.29 2.83
CA LEU A 285 4.26 3.22 4.16
C LEU A 285 5.69 3.76 4.20
N ILE A 286 6.44 3.68 3.09
CA ILE A 286 7.80 4.22 3.03
C ILE A 286 7.84 5.74 3.26
N LEU A 287 6.77 6.47 2.87
CA LEU A 287 6.64 7.89 3.18
C LEU A 287 6.45 8.11 4.68
N CYS A 288 5.53 7.33 5.29
CA CYS A 288 5.29 7.39 6.73
C CYS A 288 6.57 7.10 7.52
N GLU A 289 7.35 6.10 7.08
CA GLU A 289 8.62 5.70 7.69
C GLU A 289 9.68 6.81 7.57
N ALA A 290 9.91 7.33 6.36
CA ALA A 290 10.90 8.40 6.12
C ALA A 290 10.55 9.66 6.92
N LEU A 291 9.28 10.08 6.89
CA LEU A 291 8.81 11.26 7.62
C LEU A 291 8.97 11.07 9.14
N SER A 292 8.66 9.87 9.67
CA SER A 292 8.78 9.58 11.11
C SER A 292 10.23 9.59 11.62
N ILE A 293 11.23 9.24 10.78
CA ILE A 293 12.65 9.42 11.12
C ILE A 293 13.11 10.87 10.97
N GLY A 294 12.29 11.76 10.44
CA GLY A 294 12.64 13.15 10.18
C GLY A 294 13.44 13.34 8.88
N VAL A 295 13.24 12.45 7.91
CA VAL A 295 13.75 12.61 6.54
C VAL A 295 12.63 13.21 5.69
N PRO A 296 12.78 14.45 5.18
CA PRO A 296 11.77 15.07 4.35
C PRO A 296 11.59 14.30 3.04
N VAL A 297 10.35 14.28 2.54
CA VAL A 297 9.98 13.64 1.29
C VAL A 297 9.72 14.69 0.23
N ILE A 298 10.31 14.53 -0.95
CA ILE A 298 10.03 15.31 -2.15
C ILE A 298 9.27 14.38 -3.10
N ALA A 299 7.97 14.60 -3.27
CA ALA A 299 7.14 13.72 -4.07
C ALA A 299 6.62 14.41 -5.33
N THR A 300 6.56 13.65 -6.44
CA THR A 300 5.78 14.06 -7.61
C THR A 300 4.28 13.99 -7.32
N HIS A 301 3.47 14.67 -8.14
CA HIS A 301 2.01 14.69 -7.96
C HIS A 301 1.41 13.28 -8.02
N SER A 302 0.83 12.85 -6.91
CA SER A 302 -0.05 11.68 -6.80
C SER A 302 -0.99 11.86 -5.61
N GLU A 303 -2.22 11.36 -5.70
CA GLU A 303 -3.22 11.45 -4.62
C GLU A 303 -2.70 10.81 -3.33
N ALA A 304 -2.09 9.63 -3.45
CA ALA A 304 -1.52 8.92 -2.31
C ALA A 304 -0.38 9.68 -1.62
N ALA A 305 0.53 10.29 -2.39
CA ALA A 305 1.62 11.09 -1.81
C ALA A 305 1.08 12.36 -1.18
N GLN A 306 0.13 13.04 -1.84
CA GLN A 306 -0.48 14.27 -1.31
C GLN A 306 -1.21 14.00 0.01
N GLU A 307 -1.97 12.92 0.10
CA GLU A 307 -2.69 12.55 1.33
C GLU A 307 -1.72 12.30 2.49
N VAL A 308 -0.65 11.55 2.27
CA VAL A 308 0.34 11.28 3.31
C VAL A 308 1.08 12.56 3.71
N LEU A 309 1.59 13.34 2.75
CA LEU A 309 2.37 14.55 3.04
C LEU A 309 1.54 15.63 3.76
N ALA A 310 0.26 15.76 3.41
CA ALA A 310 -0.63 16.76 4.01
C ALA A 310 -0.74 16.62 5.54
N LYS A 311 -0.64 15.43 6.10
CA LYS A 311 -0.65 15.19 7.56
C LYS A 311 0.51 15.89 8.28
N SER A 312 1.65 16.07 7.61
CA SER A 312 2.80 16.82 8.13
C SER A 312 2.86 18.26 7.60
N GLY A 313 1.83 18.72 6.89
CA GLY A 313 1.77 20.04 6.26
C GLY A 313 2.59 20.14 4.97
N GLY A 314 2.91 19.01 4.34
CA GLY A 314 3.68 18.96 3.10
C GLY A 314 2.79 18.95 1.84
N GLN A 315 3.44 19.07 0.69
CA GLN A 315 2.82 19.10 -0.62
C GLN A 315 3.63 18.31 -1.66
N THR A 316 3.03 18.05 -2.81
CA THR A 316 3.66 17.41 -3.96
C THR A 316 4.08 18.43 -5.01
N PHE A 317 4.96 18.04 -5.94
CA PHE A 317 5.64 18.93 -6.87
C PHE A 317 5.65 18.40 -8.31
N ALA A 318 5.83 19.29 -9.28
CA ALA A 318 6.20 18.88 -10.65
C ALA A 318 7.62 18.27 -10.68
N ALA A 319 7.92 17.41 -11.64
CA ALA A 319 9.22 16.75 -11.74
C ALA A 319 10.41 17.74 -11.80
N THR A 320 10.25 18.87 -12.48
CA THR A 320 11.27 19.94 -12.53
C THR A 320 11.57 20.55 -11.18
N ASP A 321 10.57 20.70 -10.32
CA ASP A 321 10.75 21.21 -8.97
C ASP A 321 11.37 20.16 -8.04
N VAL A 322 11.03 18.87 -8.23
CA VAL A 322 11.69 17.76 -7.55
C VAL A 322 13.19 17.79 -7.82
N LEU A 323 13.62 17.95 -9.08
CA LEU A 323 15.04 18.07 -9.45
C LEU A 323 15.74 19.27 -8.79
N ARG A 324 15.04 20.41 -8.68
CA ARG A 324 15.58 21.59 -8.01
C ARG A 324 15.69 21.40 -6.49
N LEU A 325 14.68 20.81 -5.87
CA LEU A 325 14.68 20.55 -4.42
C LEU A 325 15.69 19.49 -4.01
N ALA A 326 15.92 18.46 -4.84
CA ALA A 326 16.91 17.41 -4.59
C ALA A 326 18.36 17.92 -4.48
N GLN A 327 18.64 19.14 -4.95
CA GLN A 327 19.95 19.77 -4.83
C GLN A 327 20.12 20.57 -3.53
N ARG A 328 19.12 20.55 -2.63
CA ARG A 328 19.12 21.26 -1.35
C ARG A 328 19.45 20.34 -0.18
N ARG A 329 19.76 20.94 0.95
CA ARG A 329 20.02 20.25 2.21
C ARG A 329 18.73 19.94 2.96
N LYS A 330 18.78 18.97 3.85
CA LYS A 330 17.65 18.51 4.67
C LYS A 330 16.86 19.65 5.31
N PRO A 331 17.46 20.65 5.98
CA PRO A 331 16.70 21.77 6.56
C PRO A 331 16.00 22.64 5.52
N GLU A 332 16.65 22.91 4.39
CA GLU A 332 16.11 23.70 3.29
C GLU A 332 14.94 22.98 2.60
N ILE A 333 15.03 21.64 2.47
CA ILE A 333 13.96 20.82 1.95
C ILE A 333 12.78 20.81 2.93
N ALA A 334 13.04 20.67 4.23
CA ALA A 334 11.99 20.74 5.25
C ALA A 334 11.24 22.07 5.19
N GLN A 335 11.95 23.18 5.06
CA GLN A 335 11.34 24.50 4.91
C GLN A 335 10.54 24.62 3.60
N ALA A 336 11.09 24.15 2.49
CA ALA A 336 10.45 24.30 1.17
C ALA A 336 9.20 23.42 1.00
N VAL A 337 9.23 22.18 1.55
CA VAL A 337 8.15 21.20 1.39
C VAL A 337 7.07 21.35 2.47
N PHE A 338 7.48 21.61 3.72
CA PHE A 338 6.61 21.57 4.91
C PHE A 338 6.41 22.91 5.58
N GLY A 339 7.04 23.99 5.08
CA GLY A 339 6.90 25.33 5.60
C GLY A 339 7.43 25.53 7.04
N THR A 340 8.34 24.69 7.51
CA THR A 340 8.76 24.66 8.91
C THR A 340 10.25 24.29 9.09
N THR A 341 10.78 24.53 10.29
CA THR A 341 12.14 24.10 10.64
C THR A 341 12.23 22.57 10.70
N LEU A 342 13.45 22.02 10.53
CA LEU A 342 13.68 20.58 10.56
C LEU A 342 13.22 19.93 11.88
N ASP A 343 13.41 20.59 13.01
CA ASP A 343 13.03 20.05 14.32
C ASP A 343 11.50 20.06 14.53
N ALA A 344 10.83 21.13 14.13
CA ALA A 344 9.38 21.21 14.17
C ALA A 344 8.73 20.18 13.19
N PHE A 345 9.33 19.99 12.01
CA PHE A 345 8.95 18.94 11.08
C PHE A 345 9.07 17.55 11.71
N ARG A 346 10.21 17.22 12.32
CA ARG A 346 10.45 15.94 12.99
C ARG A 346 9.42 15.64 14.07
N MET A 347 9.13 16.61 14.94
CA MET A 347 8.13 16.45 16.00
C MET A 347 6.74 16.17 15.44
N ARG A 348 6.31 16.94 14.45
CA ARG A 348 5.00 16.78 13.81
C ARG A 348 4.86 15.41 13.14
N SER A 349 5.86 14.98 12.39
CA SER A 349 5.84 13.75 11.62
C SER A 349 5.82 12.50 12.49
N ARG A 350 6.50 12.49 13.64
CA ARG A 350 6.48 11.35 14.56
C ARG A 350 5.08 11.02 15.07
N VAL A 351 4.26 12.03 15.32
CA VAL A 351 2.88 11.84 15.79
C VAL A 351 1.95 11.45 14.64
N ALA A 352 2.11 12.09 13.48
CA ALA A 352 1.17 11.96 12.36
C ALA A 352 1.06 10.53 11.77
N TYR A 353 2.07 9.68 11.96
CA TYR A 353 2.13 8.33 11.35
C TYR A 353 2.26 7.22 12.39
N SER A 354 1.85 7.45 13.61
CA SER A 354 1.94 6.47 14.70
C SER A 354 1.09 5.23 14.43
N GLY A 355 1.70 4.05 14.57
CA GLY A 355 1.00 2.78 14.55
C GLY A 355 0.13 2.58 15.78
N GLN A 356 0.51 3.15 16.91
CA GLN A 356 -0.30 3.13 18.12
C GLN A 356 -1.63 3.86 17.90
N GLN A 357 -1.61 5.06 17.29
CA GLN A 357 -2.83 5.79 16.94
C GLN A 357 -3.71 5.00 15.98
N MET A 358 -3.15 4.39 14.94
CA MET A 358 -3.91 3.51 14.03
C MET A 358 -4.58 2.37 14.79
N LEU A 359 -3.88 1.72 15.73
CA LEU A 359 -4.47 0.65 16.55
C LEU A 359 -5.62 1.15 17.42
N GLU A 360 -5.50 2.32 18.01
CA GLU A 360 -6.56 2.95 18.83
C GLU A 360 -7.80 3.26 17.98
N GLU A 361 -7.61 3.74 16.75
CA GLU A 361 -8.69 3.95 15.79
C GLU A 361 -9.39 2.62 15.42
N TYR A 362 -8.64 1.53 15.18
CA TYR A 362 -9.22 0.21 14.95
C TYR A 362 -9.93 -0.35 16.19
N VAL A 363 -9.39 -0.18 17.39
CA VAL A 363 -10.04 -0.61 18.64
C VAL A 363 -11.37 0.14 18.81
N SER A 364 -11.36 1.47 18.67
CA SER A 364 -12.58 2.28 18.72
C SER A 364 -13.59 1.84 17.65
N PHE A 365 -13.13 1.59 16.44
CA PHE A 365 -13.98 1.08 15.36
C PHE A 365 -14.63 -0.25 15.75
N TYR A 366 -13.87 -1.24 16.24
CA TYR A 366 -14.42 -2.54 16.66
C TYR A 366 -15.36 -2.47 17.85
N GLN A 367 -15.17 -1.52 18.77
CA GLN A 367 -16.06 -1.31 19.91
C GLN A 367 -17.42 -0.72 19.52
N ASN A 368 -17.51 -0.08 18.35
CA ASN A 368 -18.72 0.55 17.84
C ASN A 368 -19.47 -0.32 16.80
N LEU A 369 -19.03 -1.55 16.58
CA LEU A 369 -19.69 -2.54 15.72
C LEU A 369 -20.74 -3.34 16.47
#